data_802ec2aada46de9c187d8333facaaee9
#
_entry.id   802ec2aada46de9c187d8333facaaee9
#
_cell.length_a   1.000
_cell.length_b   1.000
_cell.length_c   1.000
_cell.angle_alpha   90.00
_cell.angle_beta   90.00
_cell.angle_gamma   90.00
#
_symmetry.space_group_name_H-M   'P 1'
#
loop_
_entity.id
_entity.type
_entity.pdbx_description
1 polymer ?
#
loop_
_entity_poly.entity_id
_entity_poly.type
_entity_poly.pdbx_seq_one_letter_code
_entity_poly.pdbx_strand_id
1 'polypeptide(L)'
;RWPVRFYNWLLEESGLADDYEKLVIGCRVDDRYRKFLADIGKVCTLPDGHPIWPEHFSDDTLKMIERRAGPFDFDHQWLNVEMTDEDKRFRREDIGFYNLTPDHEQCLLEVGGKARHWDVKNLYRTMTIDPATGEGDHTDESAITVCGYDRNTGRVFVLEAWAGRVLPDKLIEKIIEISLKWEPHVIAPEDVSFQKTFKHFLKPAMTRAGAHFPIRPVKPGIKSKGTRIIDSLQPFVANRQMFFLRSHRKIIDQMVNLQVVAGKVVGRSPDLVDSLSYHSKFWSKQTFAREEEEDSVSFLDQFKKPVIPSYGLQCQT
;
A
#
# COMPACT_ATOMS: atom_id res chain seq x y z
N ARG A 1 4.85 -3.66 21.05
CA ARG A 1 3.84 -4.54 20.41
C ARG A 1 4.46 -5.14 19.15
N TRP A 2 4.49 -6.47 19.08
CA TRP A 2 4.91 -7.19 17.89
C TRP A 2 3.81 -7.02 16.81
N PRO A 3 4.15 -6.85 15.53
CA PRO A 3 3.15 -6.76 14.48
C PRO A 3 2.30 -8.04 14.45
N VAL A 4 1.01 -7.92 14.19
CA VAL A 4 0.09 -9.07 13.96
C VAL A 4 0.69 -10.09 13.00
N ARG A 5 1.46 -9.64 12.02
CA ARG A 5 2.20 -10.44 11.06
C ARG A 5 3.26 -11.38 11.67
N PHE A 6 3.84 -11.02 12.84
CA PHE A 6 4.80 -11.90 13.53
C PHE A 6 4.10 -13.13 14.11
N TYR A 7 2.93 -12.94 14.72
CA TYR A 7 2.17 -14.05 15.26
C TYR A 7 1.60 -14.95 14.17
N ASN A 8 1.07 -14.38 13.08
CA ASN A 8 0.60 -15.15 11.95
C ASN A 8 1.75 -15.90 11.27
N TRP A 9 2.91 -15.24 11.07
CA TRP A 9 4.10 -15.91 10.57
C TRP A 9 4.57 -17.02 11.51
N LEU A 10 4.64 -16.75 12.83
CA LEU A 10 5.05 -17.73 13.82
C LEU A 10 4.11 -18.94 13.84
N LEU A 11 2.81 -18.70 13.73
CA LEU A 11 1.78 -19.72 13.91
C LEU A 11 1.41 -20.48 12.62
N GLU A 12 1.64 -19.87 11.45
CA GLU A 12 1.17 -20.40 10.16
C GLU A 12 2.28 -20.67 9.14
N GLU A 13 3.36 -19.86 9.14
CA GLU A 13 4.38 -19.90 8.07
C GLU A 13 5.75 -20.39 8.54
N SER A 14 6.07 -20.28 9.85
CA SER A 14 7.43 -20.54 10.35
C SER A 14 7.78 -22.02 10.49
N GLY A 15 6.78 -22.91 10.52
CA GLY A 15 6.95 -24.33 10.88
C GLY A 15 7.24 -24.57 12.37
N LEU A 16 7.27 -23.50 13.20
CA LEU A 16 7.48 -23.58 14.64
C LEU A 16 6.18 -23.73 15.43
N ALA A 17 5.04 -23.70 14.74
CA ALA A 17 3.72 -23.79 15.37
C ALA A 17 3.50 -25.10 16.15
N ASP A 18 4.14 -26.18 15.71
CA ASP A 18 4.03 -27.51 16.33
C ASP A 18 4.83 -27.60 17.65
N ASP A 19 5.77 -26.67 17.88
CA ASP A 19 6.61 -26.63 19.09
C ASP A 19 5.96 -25.81 20.22
N TYR A 20 4.84 -25.14 19.98
CA TYR A 20 4.17 -24.26 20.94
C TYR A 20 2.67 -24.50 21.04
N GLU A 21 2.15 -24.49 22.26
CA GLU A 21 0.70 -24.45 22.46
C GLU A 21 0.16 -23.04 22.16
N LYS A 22 -0.78 -22.96 21.22
CA LYS A 22 -1.42 -21.71 20.82
C LYS A 22 -2.56 -21.38 21.78
N LEU A 23 -2.43 -20.27 22.52
CA LEU A 23 -3.51 -19.71 23.33
C LEU A 23 -3.93 -18.35 22.76
N VAL A 24 -5.15 -18.27 22.24
CA VAL A 24 -5.78 -17.03 21.78
C VAL A 24 -7.05 -16.80 22.56
N ILE A 25 -7.01 -15.87 23.53
CA ILE A 25 -8.15 -15.46 24.34
C ILE A 25 -8.34 -13.94 24.26
N GLY A 26 -9.60 -13.49 24.34
CA GLY A 26 -9.95 -12.08 24.44
C GLY A 26 -9.99 -11.59 25.89
N CYS A 27 -10.33 -10.32 26.10
CA CYS A 27 -10.53 -9.74 27.41
C CYS A 27 -11.88 -10.08 28.05
N ARG A 28 -12.76 -10.75 27.32
CA ARG A 28 -14.11 -11.17 27.77
C ARG A 28 -14.27 -12.68 27.66
N VAL A 29 -15.12 -13.24 28.51
CA VAL A 29 -15.49 -14.66 28.47
C VAL A 29 -16.19 -14.97 27.16
N ASP A 30 -15.62 -15.92 26.41
CA ASP A 30 -16.13 -16.49 25.18
C ASP A 30 -15.85 -18.02 25.15
N ASP A 31 -16.22 -18.69 24.07
CA ASP A 31 -16.00 -20.14 23.91
C ASP A 31 -14.51 -20.51 23.95
N ARG A 32 -13.61 -19.63 23.46
CA ARG A 32 -12.16 -19.87 23.47
C ARG A 32 -11.63 -19.88 24.91
N TYR A 33 -12.07 -18.92 25.73
CA TYR A 33 -11.70 -18.87 27.14
C TYR A 33 -12.26 -20.07 27.92
N ARG A 34 -13.51 -20.50 27.64
CA ARG A 34 -14.12 -21.68 28.25
C ARG A 34 -13.36 -22.96 27.92
N LYS A 35 -13.00 -23.11 26.63
CA LYS A 35 -12.18 -24.23 26.15
C LYS A 35 -10.84 -24.27 26.84
N PHE A 36 -10.13 -23.15 26.92
CA PHE A 36 -8.86 -23.05 27.65
C PHE A 36 -8.98 -23.50 29.11
N LEU A 37 -10.01 -23.04 29.84
CA LEU A 37 -10.21 -23.45 31.19
C LEU A 37 -10.51 -24.96 31.33
N ALA A 38 -11.30 -25.52 30.42
CA ALA A 38 -11.57 -26.96 30.37
C ALA A 38 -10.30 -27.79 30.11
N ASP A 39 -9.42 -27.33 29.21
CA ASP A 39 -8.15 -28.00 28.90
C ASP A 39 -7.21 -28.06 30.10
N ILE A 40 -7.29 -27.09 31.04
CA ILE A 40 -6.54 -27.10 32.32
C ILE A 40 -7.36 -27.63 33.50
N GLY A 41 -8.48 -28.32 33.25
CA GLY A 41 -9.30 -28.96 34.27
C GLY A 41 -10.14 -27.99 35.12
N LYS A 42 -10.39 -26.78 34.67
CA LYS A 42 -11.20 -25.75 35.34
C LYS A 42 -12.52 -25.51 34.63
N VAL A 43 -13.52 -25.06 35.35
CA VAL A 43 -14.84 -24.72 34.83
C VAL A 43 -15.06 -23.20 34.92
N CYS A 44 -15.46 -22.57 33.83
CA CYS A 44 -15.85 -21.18 33.85
C CYS A 44 -17.30 -21.03 34.32
N THR A 45 -17.49 -20.34 35.45
CA THR A 45 -18.82 -20.03 36.02
C THR A 45 -19.32 -18.64 35.63
N LEU A 46 -18.48 -17.85 34.96
CA LEU A 46 -18.84 -16.49 34.55
C LEU A 46 -19.69 -16.52 33.29
N PRO A 47 -20.65 -15.57 33.15
CA PRO A 47 -21.46 -15.46 31.94
C PRO A 47 -20.62 -14.97 30.73
N ASP A 48 -21.15 -15.22 29.52
CA ASP A 48 -20.55 -14.71 28.29
C ASP A 48 -20.46 -13.19 28.32
N GLY A 49 -19.40 -12.65 27.76
CA GLY A 49 -19.12 -11.23 27.72
C GLY A 49 -18.61 -10.63 29.04
N HIS A 50 -18.56 -11.40 30.11
CA HIS A 50 -17.96 -10.93 31.38
C HIS A 50 -16.46 -10.69 31.22
N PRO A 51 -15.86 -9.61 31.83
CA PRO A 51 -14.42 -9.45 31.84
C PRO A 51 -13.70 -10.67 32.45
N ILE A 52 -12.64 -11.16 31.82
CA ILE A 52 -11.84 -12.28 32.36
C ILE A 52 -10.91 -11.86 33.52
N TRP A 53 -10.64 -10.56 33.60
CA TRP A 53 -9.78 -9.98 34.63
C TRP A 53 -10.37 -8.68 35.21
N PRO A 54 -11.53 -8.76 35.92
CA PRO A 54 -12.33 -7.61 36.34
C PRO A 54 -11.61 -6.66 37.32
N GLU A 55 -10.61 -7.17 38.09
CA GLU A 55 -9.81 -6.36 39.02
C GLU A 55 -8.94 -5.32 38.28
N HIS A 56 -8.53 -5.60 37.06
CA HIS A 56 -7.74 -4.69 36.23
C HIS A 56 -8.57 -3.99 35.16
N PHE A 57 -9.52 -4.71 34.57
CA PHE A 57 -10.37 -4.22 33.49
C PHE A 57 -11.83 -4.51 33.83
N SER A 58 -12.44 -3.62 34.61
CA SER A 58 -13.87 -3.71 34.90
C SER A 58 -14.71 -3.60 33.63
N ASP A 59 -15.96 -4.04 33.67
CA ASP A 59 -16.86 -3.94 32.52
C ASP A 59 -17.04 -2.49 32.03
N ASP A 60 -17.11 -1.53 32.97
CA ASP A 60 -17.22 -0.11 32.64
C ASP A 60 -15.93 0.41 31.95
N THR A 61 -14.76 -0.07 32.40
CA THR A 61 -13.48 0.27 31.79
C THR A 61 -13.42 -0.28 30.36
N LEU A 62 -13.81 -1.53 30.14
CA LEU A 62 -13.84 -2.12 28.81
C LEU A 62 -14.84 -1.43 27.88
N LYS A 63 -16.03 -1.11 28.37
CA LYS A 63 -17.02 -0.30 27.61
C LYS A 63 -16.49 1.10 27.27
N MET A 64 -15.73 1.74 28.17
CA MET A 64 -15.10 3.04 27.88
C MET A 64 -14.02 2.90 26.81
N ILE A 65 -13.20 1.83 26.85
CA ILE A 65 -12.17 1.54 25.85
C ILE A 65 -12.84 1.28 24.49
N GLU A 66 -13.89 0.45 24.44
CA GLU A 66 -14.66 0.15 23.24
C GLU A 66 -15.25 1.42 22.59
N ARG A 67 -15.87 2.31 23.41
CA ARG A 67 -16.38 3.61 22.90
C ARG A 67 -15.29 4.52 22.36
N ARG A 68 -14.08 4.48 22.92
CA ARG A 68 -12.95 5.31 22.48
C ARG A 68 -12.25 4.73 21.25
N ALA A 69 -12.07 3.43 21.18
CA ALA A 69 -11.40 2.75 20.10
C ALA A 69 -12.33 2.50 18.91
N GLY A 70 -13.63 2.35 19.19
CA GLY A 70 -14.63 1.82 18.27
C GLY A 70 -14.70 0.28 18.33
N PRO A 71 -15.86 -0.30 17.96
CA PRO A 71 -16.10 -1.74 18.10
C PRO A 71 -15.06 -2.57 17.31
N PHE A 72 -14.72 -2.15 16.12
CA PHE A 72 -13.77 -2.85 15.26
C PHE A 72 -12.36 -2.99 15.89
N ASP A 73 -11.80 -1.90 16.39
CA ASP A 73 -10.49 -1.93 17.06
C ASP A 73 -10.55 -2.68 18.39
N PHE A 74 -11.69 -2.61 19.06
CA PHE A 74 -11.90 -3.34 20.30
C PHE A 74 -11.91 -4.85 20.04
N ASP A 75 -12.65 -5.30 19.04
CA ASP A 75 -12.71 -6.70 18.65
C ASP A 75 -11.32 -7.25 18.29
N HIS A 76 -10.57 -6.50 17.49
CA HIS A 76 -9.24 -6.92 17.06
C HIS A 76 -8.18 -6.87 18.16
N GLN A 77 -8.14 -5.81 18.98
CA GLN A 77 -7.05 -5.58 19.93
C GLN A 77 -7.34 -6.17 21.33
N TRP A 78 -8.59 -6.30 21.70
CA TRP A 78 -9.03 -6.69 23.03
C TRP A 78 -9.73 -8.04 23.07
N LEU A 79 -10.52 -8.37 22.05
CA LEU A 79 -11.13 -9.69 21.92
C LEU A 79 -10.26 -10.65 21.10
N ASN A 80 -9.18 -10.18 20.46
CA ASN A 80 -8.34 -10.98 19.56
C ASN A 80 -9.15 -11.73 18.49
N VAL A 81 -10.18 -11.05 17.95
CA VAL A 81 -10.94 -11.54 16.78
C VAL A 81 -10.07 -11.34 15.56
N GLU A 82 -9.85 -12.39 14.79
CA GLU A 82 -9.14 -12.30 13.52
C GLU A 82 -9.97 -11.47 12.53
N MET A 83 -9.32 -10.51 11.86
CA MET A 83 -9.95 -9.80 10.77
C MET A 83 -10.14 -10.76 9.61
N THR A 84 -11.36 -10.89 9.15
CA THR A 84 -11.65 -11.56 7.89
C THR A 84 -11.19 -10.68 6.73
N ASP A 85 -10.86 -11.28 5.59
CA ASP A 85 -10.51 -10.51 4.38
C ASP A 85 -11.67 -9.61 3.90
N GLU A 86 -12.90 -9.93 4.29
CA GLU A 86 -14.10 -9.14 4.00
C GLU A 86 -14.13 -7.78 4.72
N ASP A 87 -13.49 -7.68 5.89
CA ASP A 87 -13.42 -6.45 6.67
C ASP A 87 -12.35 -5.47 6.16
N LYS A 88 -11.43 -5.95 5.31
CA LYS A 88 -10.35 -5.12 4.77
C LYS A 88 -10.87 -4.12 3.75
N ARG A 89 -10.43 -2.88 3.85
CA ARG A 89 -10.75 -1.81 2.89
C ARG A 89 -10.12 -2.05 1.51
N PHE A 90 -8.97 -2.72 1.48
CA PHE A 90 -8.27 -3.13 0.27
C PHE A 90 -7.97 -4.62 0.36
N ARG A 91 -8.68 -5.44 -0.41
CA ARG A 91 -8.49 -6.89 -0.41
C ARG A 91 -7.35 -7.25 -1.35
N ARG A 92 -6.57 -8.26 -0.97
CA ARG A 92 -5.42 -8.69 -1.79
C ARG A 92 -5.83 -9.18 -3.18
N GLU A 93 -7.00 -9.76 -3.31
CA GLU A 93 -7.58 -10.25 -4.55
C GLU A 93 -7.98 -9.15 -5.54
N ASP A 94 -8.22 -7.91 -5.04
CA ASP A 94 -8.54 -6.75 -5.86
C ASP A 94 -7.29 -6.02 -6.37
N ILE A 95 -6.09 -6.40 -5.88
CA ILE A 95 -4.83 -5.81 -6.33
C ILE A 95 -4.48 -6.34 -7.71
N GLY A 96 -4.54 -5.47 -8.70
CA GLY A 96 -4.13 -5.75 -10.07
C GLY A 96 -2.61 -5.70 -10.23
N PHE A 97 -2.06 -6.55 -11.12
CA PHE A 97 -0.63 -6.56 -11.43
C PHE A 97 -0.41 -6.35 -12.92
N TYR A 98 0.68 -5.70 -13.25
CA TYR A 98 1.17 -5.53 -14.62
C TYR A 98 2.67 -5.86 -14.68
N ASN A 99 3.18 -6.06 -15.89
CA ASN A 99 4.60 -6.18 -16.14
C ASN A 99 5.09 -4.93 -16.89
N LEU A 100 6.34 -4.56 -16.62
CA LEU A 100 7.01 -3.47 -17.32
C LEU A 100 8.07 -4.08 -18.22
N THR A 101 8.21 -3.55 -19.45
CA THR A 101 9.30 -3.96 -20.35
C THR A 101 10.66 -3.59 -19.75
N PRO A 102 11.75 -4.30 -20.12
CA PRO A 102 13.09 -4.04 -19.56
C PRO A 102 13.62 -2.62 -19.79
N ASP A 103 13.20 -1.99 -20.89
CA ASP A 103 13.51 -0.59 -21.25
C ASP A 103 12.64 0.43 -20.51
N HIS A 104 11.63 -0.05 -19.75
CA HIS A 104 10.63 0.76 -19.05
C HIS A 104 9.71 1.58 -19.97
N GLU A 105 9.62 1.23 -21.24
CA GLU A 105 8.81 1.98 -22.20
C GLU A 105 7.35 1.56 -22.26
N GLN A 106 7.04 0.29 -21.91
CA GLN A 106 5.68 -0.24 -22.00
C GLN A 106 5.21 -0.95 -20.74
N CYS A 107 3.96 -0.68 -20.35
CA CYS A 107 3.21 -1.44 -19.37
C CYS A 107 2.43 -2.55 -20.08
N LEU A 108 2.62 -3.81 -19.65
CA LEU A 108 1.98 -4.99 -20.22
C LEU A 108 0.96 -5.55 -19.23
N LEU A 109 -0.28 -5.65 -19.65
CA LEU A 109 -1.39 -6.13 -18.83
C LEU A 109 -2.22 -7.16 -19.60
N GLU A 110 -2.58 -8.26 -18.95
CA GLU A 110 -3.52 -9.21 -19.48
C GLU A 110 -4.96 -8.82 -19.09
N VAL A 111 -5.81 -8.57 -20.08
CA VAL A 111 -7.21 -8.21 -19.90
C VAL A 111 -8.08 -9.14 -20.75
N GLY A 112 -8.97 -9.89 -20.08
CA GLY A 112 -9.86 -10.84 -20.77
C GLY A 112 -9.12 -11.94 -21.56
N GLY A 113 -7.95 -12.38 -21.08
CA GLY A 113 -7.10 -13.39 -21.75
C GLY A 113 -6.31 -12.86 -22.95
N LYS A 114 -6.30 -11.54 -23.15
CA LYS A 114 -5.56 -10.87 -24.22
C LYS A 114 -4.50 -9.95 -23.63
N ALA A 115 -3.28 -9.97 -24.17
CA ALA A 115 -2.24 -9.03 -23.79
C ALA A 115 -2.52 -7.65 -24.42
N ARG A 116 -2.52 -6.63 -23.58
CA ARG A 116 -2.58 -5.23 -23.98
C ARG A 116 -1.35 -4.51 -23.48
N HIS A 117 -0.95 -3.47 -24.20
CA HIS A 117 0.19 -2.65 -23.82
C HIS A 117 -0.17 -1.16 -23.80
N TRP A 118 0.53 -0.42 -22.95
CA TRP A 118 0.44 1.04 -22.86
C TRP A 118 1.85 1.60 -22.90
N ASP A 119 2.13 2.44 -23.85
CA ASP A 119 3.39 3.18 -23.89
C ASP A 119 3.43 4.16 -22.71
N VAL A 120 4.47 4.07 -21.90
CA VAL A 120 4.64 4.91 -20.69
C VAL A 120 4.65 6.40 -21.06
N LYS A 121 5.23 6.76 -22.23
CA LYS A 121 5.25 8.14 -22.74
C LYS A 121 3.86 8.72 -23.00
N ASN A 122 2.86 7.88 -23.32
CA ASN A 122 1.50 8.31 -23.60
C ASN A 122 0.64 8.42 -22.31
N LEU A 123 1.12 7.89 -21.18
CA LEU A 123 0.45 8.04 -19.90
C LEU A 123 0.65 9.44 -19.33
N TYR A 124 -0.36 9.97 -18.67
CA TYR A 124 -0.22 11.18 -17.87
C TYR A 124 0.51 10.85 -16.56
N ARG A 125 1.80 11.11 -16.51
CA ARG A 125 2.68 10.76 -15.40
C ARG A 125 2.67 11.84 -14.34
N THR A 126 2.39 11.44 -13.10
CA THR A 126 2.41 12.31 -11.93
C THR A 126 3.34 11.72 -10.88
N MET A 127 4.03 12.56 -10.13
CA MET A 127 4.89 12.18 -9.04
C MET A 127 4.42 12.87 -7.77
N THR A 128 4.17 12.14 -6.71
CA THR A 128 3.82 12.71 -5.41
C THR A 128 4.90 12.41 -4.38
N ILE A 129 5.05 13.32 -3.43
CA ILE A 129 6.10 13.26 -2.42
C ILE A 129 5.46 13.58 -1.07
N ASP A 130 5.63 12.67 -0.12
CA ASP A 130 5.30 12.84 1.29
C ASP A 130 6.62 12.86 2.09
N PRO A 131 7.19 14.05 2.38
CA PRO A 131 8.45 14.14 3.11
C PRO A 131 8.21 13.93 4.60
N ALA A 132 9.05 13.11 5.25
CA ALA A 132 9.08 12.98 6.70
C ALA A 132 9.40 14.34 7.37
N THR A 133 8.61 14.70 8.39
CA THR A 133 8.69 16.02 9.06
C THR A 133 9.32 15.97 10.45
N GLY A 134 9.75 14.81 10.95
CA GLY A 134 10.20 14.62 12.33
C GLY A 134 11.71 14.77 12.52
N GLU A 135 12.14 15.45 13.57
CA GLU A 135 13.48 15.38 14.14
C GLU A 135 13.47 14.29 15.24
N GLY A 136 14.21 13.20 15.07
CA GLY A 136 14.37 12.15 16.10
C GLY A 136 14.43 10.72 15.56
N ASP A 137 14.81 9.76 16.42
CA ASP A 137 15.02 8.34 16.10
C ASP A 137 13.75 7.57 15.65
N HIS A 138 12.57 8.16 15.74
CA HIS A 138 11.28 7.58 15.39
C HIS A 138 10.59 8.29 14.22
N THR A 139 11.37 8.95 13.36
CA THR A 139 10.81 9.68 12.21
C THR A 139 10.14 8.75 11.22
N ASP A 140 8.99 9.19 10.70
CA ASP A 140 8.30 8.57 9.58
C ASP A 140 9.23 8.50 8.35
N GLU A 141 8.93 7.61 7.41
CA GLU A 141 9.69 7.50 6.17
C GLU A 141 9.20 8.55 5.17
N SER A 142 10.14 9.21 4.48
CA SER A 142 9.78 9.96 3.28
C SER A 142 9.33 8.99 2.20
N ALA A 143 8.23 9.31 1.52
CA ALA A 143 7.66 8.49 0.46
C ALA A 143 7.58 9.24 -0.87
N ILE A 144 7.93 8.55 -1.96
CA ILE A 144 7.79 9.03 -3.33
C ILE A 144 7.02 7.98 -4.12
N THR A 145 5.94 8.39 -4.79
CA THR A 145 5.24 7.52 -5.72
C THR A 145 5.12 8.19 -7.09
N VAL A 146 5.20 7.38 -8.17
CA VAL A 146 4.96 7.83 -9.53
C VAL A 146 3.87 6.98 -10.13
N CYS A 147 2.86 7.63 -10.70
CA CYS A 147 1.76 6.98 -11.39
C CYS A 147 1.66 7.44 -12.84
N GLY A 148 1.40 6.49 -13.74
CA GLY A 148 0.95 6.73 -15.10
C GLY A 148 -0.57 6.53 -15.19
N TYR A 149 -1.29 7.57 -15.59
CA TYR A 149 -2.74 7.53 -15.76
C TYR A 149 -3.10 7.54 -17.25
N ASP A 150 -3.80 6.50 -17.67
CA ASP A 150 -4.38 6.44 -19.02
C ASP A 150 -5.74 7.15 -19.02
N ARG A 151 -5.81 8.30 -19.69
CA ARG A 151 -7.01 9.14 -19.78
C ARG A 151 -8.14 8.50 -20.57
N ASN A 152 -7.83 7.57 -21.46
CA ASN A 152 -8.81 6.92 -22.32
C ASN A 152 -9.57 5.81 -21.58
N THR A 153 -8.85 5.01 -20.79
CA THR A 153 -9.42 3.85 -20.08
C THR A 153 -9.61 4.07 -18.59
N GLY A 154 -9.09 5.16 -18.03
CA GLY A 154 -9.10 5.41 -16.59
C GLY A 154 -8.15 4.52 -15.78
N ARG A 155 -7.30 3.73 -16.43
CA ARG A 155 -6.34 2.84 -15.75
C ARG A 155 -5.17 3.62 -15.17
N VAL A 156 -4.73 3.17 -14.01
CA VAL A 156 -3.60 3.71 -13.27
C VAL A 156 -2.53 2.65 -13.12
N PHE A 157 -1.32 2.96 -13.55
CA PHE A 157 -0.13 2.13 -13.37
C PHE A 157 0.79 2.79 -12.34
N VAL A 158 1.03 2.13 -11.21
CA VAL A 158 2.02 2.58 -10.23
C VAL A 158 3.40 2.24 -10.79
N LEU A 159 4.13 3.25 -11.27
CA LEU A 159 5.41 3.08 -11.97
C LEU A 159 6.58 3.01 -10.98
N GLU A 160 6.51 3.77 -9.87
CA GLU A 160 7.51 3.80 -8.82
C GLU A 160 6.86 3.92 -7.44
N ALA A 161 7.43 3.24 -6.44
CA ALA A 161 7.02 3.32 -5.05
C ALA A 161 8.26 3.20 -4.16
N TRP A 162 8.86 4.34 -3.81
CA TRP A 162 10.04 4.42 -2.98
C TRP A 162 9.71 5.03 -1.61
N ALA A 163 10.21 4.44 -0.54
CA ALA A 163 10.17 5.02 0.80
C ALA A 163 11.46 4.74 1.56
N GLY A 164 11.95 5.74 2.26
CA GLY A 164 13.17 5.64 3.03
C GLY A 164 13.33 6.73 4.08
N ARG A 165 14.16 6.42 5.07
CA ARG A 165 14.61 7.38 6.09
C ARG A 165 15.90 8.01 5.60
N VAL A 166 15.81 9.19 5.06
CA VAL A 166 16.94 9.90 4.46
C VAL A 166 16.95 11.35 4.89
N LEU A 167 18.12 11.95 4.88
CA LEU A 167 18.27 13.39 5.09
C LEU A 167 17.65 14.17 3.92
N PRO A 168 17.26 15.44 4.13
CA PRO A 168 16.60 16.26 3.12
C PRO A 168 17.38 16.40 1.81
N ASP A 169 18.70 16.49 1.86
CA ASP A 169 19.57 16.53 0.67
C ASP A 169 19.51 15.24 -0.14
N LYS A 170 19.52 14.10 0.53
CA LYS A 170 19.37 12.77 -0.11
C LYS A 170 17.98 12.55 -0.66
N LEU A 171 16.96 13.10 -0.03
CA LEU A 171 15.62 13.08 -0.58
C LEU A 171 15.54 13.90 -1.87
N ILE A 172 16.17 15.07 -1.93
CA ILE A 172 16.25 15.90 -3.15
C ILE A 172 16.97 15.15 -4.28
N GLU A 173 18.10 14.51 -4.00
CA GLU A 173 18.80 13.66 -4.97
C GLU A 173 17.88 12.56 -5.51
N LYS A 174 17.13 11.89 -4.62
CA LYS A 174 16.19 10.82 -5.00
C LYS A 174 15.02 11.33 -5.82
N ILE A 175 14.48 12.50 -5.49
CA ILE A 175 13.45 13.17 -6.28
C ILE A 175 13.93 13.41 -7.71
N ILE A 176 15.16 13.92 -7.88
CA ILE A 176 15.73 14.20 -9.19
C ILE A 176 15.95 12.91 -9.98
N GLU A 177 16.58 11.88 -9.34
CA GLU A 177 16.80 10.56 -9.94
C GLU A 177 15.49 9.98 -10.51
N ILE A 178 14.44 9.93 -9.68
CA ILE A 178 13.14 9.38 -10.08
C ILE A 178 12.47 10.26 -11.13
N SER A 179 12.61 11.59 -11.04
CA SER A 179 12.06 12.52 -12.03
C SER A 179 12.70 12.36 -13.41
N LEU A 180 14.01 12.17 -13.47
CA LEU A 180 14.71 11.92 -14.74
C LEU A 180 14.37 10.56 -15.34
N LYS A 181 14.13 9.56 -14.49
CA LYS A 181 13.72 8.21 -14.94
C LYS A 181 12.32 8.19 -15.55
N TRP A 182 11.36 8.87 -14.92
CA TRP A 182 9.94 8.75 -15.28
C TRP A 182 9.35 9.98 -15.98
N GLU A 183 10.09 11.08 -16.05
CA GLU A 183 9.69 12.34 -16.70
C GLU A 183 8.24 12.77 -16.36
N PRO A 184 7.92 13.03 -15.09
CA PRO A 184 6.55 13.32 -14.69
C PRO A 184 6.08 14.67 -15.27
N HIS A 185 4.84 14.74 -15.72
CA HIS A 185 4.20 15.98 -16.15
C HIS A 185 3.99 16.97 -14.99
N VAL A 186 3.95 16.45 -13.76
CA VAL A 186 3.85 17.26 -12.56
C VAL A 186 4.48 16.54 -11.36
N ILE A 187 5.22 17.28 -10.55
CA ILE A 187 5.72 16.88 -9.24
C ILE A 187 4.85 17.57 -8.19
N ALA A 188 4.25 16.79 -7.31
CA ALA A 188 3.24 17.22 -6.35
C ALA A 188 3.65 16.87 -4.91
N PRO A 189 4.55 17.64 -4.28
CA PRO A 189 4.87 17.46 -2.87
C PRO A 189 3.72 17.91 -1.97
N GLU A 190 3.59 17.29 -0.79
CA GLU A 190 2.68 17.77 0.25
C GLU A 190 3.08 19.18 0.72
N ASP A 191 2.10 20.12 0.66
CA ASP A 191 2.37 21.57 0.81
C ASP A 191 2.95 21.94 2.18
N VAL A 192 2.44 21.35 3.27
CA VAL A 192 2.83 21.72 4.63
C VAL A 192 4.29 21.42 4.91
N SER A 193 4.75 20.25 4.48
CA SER A 193 6.13 19.79 4.67
C SER A 193 7.08 20.40 3.64
N PHE A 194 6.60 20.63 2.42
CA PHE A 194 7.39 21.18 1.32
C PHE A 194 7.81 22.62 1.54
N GLN A 195 6.91 23.48 2.07
CA GLN A 195 7.21 24.91 2.24
C GLN A 195 8.34 25.17 3.23
N LYS A 196 8.48 24.35 4.28
CA LYS A 196 9.47 24.57 5.33
C LYS A 196 10.91 24.22 4.92
N THR A 197 11.09 23.19 4.13
CA THR A 197 12.43 22.61 3.91
C THR A 197 12.85 22.54 2.43
N PHE A 198 11.93 22.31 1.50
CA PHE A 198 12.28 21.94 0.12
C PHE A 198 12.17 23.05 -0.91
N LYS A 199 11.32 24.05 -0.72
CA LYS A 199 11.06 25.08 -1.73
C LYS A 199 12.33 25.82 -2.20
N HIS A 200 13.25 26.06 -1.30
CA HIS A 200 14.49 26.80 -1.59
C HIS A 200 15.60 25.92 -2.19
N PHE A 201 15.57 24.63 -1.96
CA PHE A 201 16.66 23.71 -2.36
C PHE A 201 16.32 22.88 -3.59
N LEU A 202 15.06 22.47 -3.75
CA LEU A 202 14.66 21.57 -4.85
C LEU A 202 14.80 22.23 -6.23
N LYS A 203 14.28 23.46 -6.41
CA LYS A 203 14.37 24.14 -7.72
C LYS A 203 15.82 24.37 -8.18
N PRO A 204 16.75 24.91 -7.38
CA PRO A 204 18.15 25.05 -7.77
C PRO A 204 18.83 23.71 -8.06
N ALA A 205 18.49 22.65 -7.30
CA ALA A 205 19.04 21.33 -7.53
C ALA A 205 18.54 20.73 -8.85
N MET A 206 17.25 20.86 -9.16
CA MET A 206 16.68 20.46 -10.43
C MET A 206 17.33 21.20 -11.62
N THR A 207 17.51 22.52 -11.52
CA THR A 207 18.18 23.32 -12.54
C THR A 207 19.60 22.82 -12.81
N ARG A 208 20.39 22.54 -11.76
CA ARG A 208 21.74 21.98 -11.90
C ARG A 208 21.75 20.60 -12.57
N ALA A 209 20.71 19.80 -12.34
CA ALA A 209 20.56 18.47 -12.94
C ALA A 209 19.93 18.48 -14.35
N GLY A 210 19.58 19.67 -14.88
CA GLY A 210 18.85 19.78 -16.15
C GLY A 210 17.42 19.24 -16.09
N ALA A 211 16.87 19.06 -14.90
CA ALA A 211 15.54 18.52 -14.66
C ALA A 211 14.51 19.66 -14.52
N HIS A 212 13.69 19.86 -15.54
CA HIS A 212 12.72 20.97 -15.60
C HIS A 212 11.27 20.44 -15.57
N PHE A 213 10.77 20.11 -14.39
CA PHE A 213 9.41 19.60 -14.21
C PHE A 213 8.53 20.60 -13.43
N PRO A 214 7.23 20.77 -13.81
CA PRO A 214 6.30 21.61 -13.05
C PRO A 214 6.09 21.09 -11.65
N ILE A 215 6.25 21.95 -10.64
CA ILE A 215 5.99 21.64 -9.22
C ILE A 215 4.65 22.24 -8.81
N ARG A 216 3.71 21.42 -8.37
CA ARG A 216 2.38 21.83 -7.90
C ARG A 216 2.10 21.19 -6.54
N PRO A 217 2.42 21.87 -5.42
CA PRO A 217 2.16 21.35 -4.08
C PRO A 217 0.70 20.97 -3.87
N VAL A 218 0.46 19.90 -3.13
CA VAL A 218 -0.88 19.42 -2.80
C VAL A 218 -1.17 19.58 -1.31
N LYS A 219 -2.37 20.04 -0.97
CA LYS A 219 -2.83 20.16 0.41
C LYS A 219 -3.57 18.89 0.82
N PRO A 220 -3.43 18.41 2.07
CA PRO A 220 -4.16 17.24 2.56
C PRO A 220 -5.69 17.37 2.42
N GLY A 221 -6.22 18.58 2.49
CA GLY A 221 -7.65 18.84 2.52
C GLY A 221 -8.21 18.76 3.94
N ILE A 222 -9.56 18.81 4.06
CA ILE A 222 -10.28 18.84 5.34
C ILE A 222 -10.49 17.43 5.89
N LYS A 223 -10.53 16.42 5.01
CA LYS A 223 -10.76 15.02 5.38
C LYS A 223 -9.58 14.46 6.18
N SER A 224 -9.87 13.60 7.14
CA SER A 224 -8.84 12.86 7.86
C SER A 224 -7.99 11.99 6.92
N LYS A 225 -6.75 11.66 7.31
CA LYS A 225 -5.80 10.88 6.50
C LYS A 225 -6.42 9.56 6.02
N GLY A 226 -7.03 8.79 6.90
CA GLY A 226 -7.64 7.50 6.56
C GLY A 226 -8.81 7.63 5.59
N THR A 227 -9.73 8.56 5.84
CA THR A 227 -10.87 8.82 4.94
C THR A 227 -10.39 9.27 3.56
N ARG A 228 -9.38 10.15 3.48
CA ARG A 228 -8.81 10.61 2.21
C ARG A 228 -8.23 9.46 1.41
N ILE A 229 -7.44 8.60 2.04
CA ILE A 229 -6.84 7.43 1.39
C ILE A 229 -7.91 6.52 0.81
N ILE A 230 -8.92 6.14 1.62
CA ILE A 230 -9.99 5.26 1.18
C ILE A 230 -10.75 5.88 0.00
N ASP A 231 -11.25 7.10 0.16
CA ASP A 231 -12.07 7.78 -0.87
C ASP A 231 -11.29 7.97 -2.19
N SER A 232 -9.96 8.11 -2.11
CA SER A 232 -9.11 8.36 -3.27
C SER A 232 -8.74 7.08 -4.02
N LEU A 233 -8.51 5.98 -3.33
CA LEU A 233 -7.90 4.78 -3.90
C LEU A 233 -8.86 3.59 -4.02
N GLN A 234 -9.79 3.42 -3.06
CA GLN A 234 -10.70 2.26 -3.04
C GLN A 234 -11.49 2.10 -4.34
N PRO A 235 -12.05 3.16 -4.96
CA PRO A 235 -12.78 3.01 -6.22
C PRO A 235 -11.93 2.42 -7.35
N PHE A 236 -10.65 2.81 -7.43
CA PHE A 236 -9.74 2.30 -8.47
C PHE A 236 -9.33 0.86 -8.23
N VAL A 237 -9.10 0.49 -6.98
CA VAL A 237 -8.72 -0.88 -6.61
C VAL A 237 -9.90 -1.82 -6.76
N ALA A 238 -11.06 -1.48 -6.19
CA ALA A 238 -12.27 -2.30 -6.25
C ALA A 238 -12.77 -2.53 -7.70
N ASN A 239 -12.58 -1.55 -8.58
CA ASN A 239 -12.93 -1.66 -10.00
C ASN A 239 -11.78 -2.23 -10.86
N ARG A 240 -10.69 -2.73 -10.24
CA ARG A 240 -9.51 -3.26 -10.94
C ARG A 240 -8.95 -2.31 -11.99
N GLN A 241 -8.89 -1.02 -11.65
CA GLN A 241 -8.32 0.03 -12.50
C GLN A 241 -6.94 0.48 -12.06
N MET A 242 -6.45 0.02 -10.89
CA MET A 242 -5.11 0.33 -10.39
C MET A 242 -4.22 -0.92 -10.41
N PHE A 243 -3.04 -0.77 -11.00
CA PHE A 243 -2.13 -1.88 -11.24
C PHE A 243 -0.74 -1.59 -10.66
N PHE A 244 -0.13 -2.62 -10.07
CA PHE A 244 1.16 -2.56 -9.41
C PHE A 244 2.16 -3.51 -10.07
N LEU A 245 3.46 -3.20 -9.96
CA LEU A 245 4.50 -4.19 -10.20
C LEU A 245 4.55 -5.18 -9.03
N ARG A 246 4.85 -6.45 -9.30
CA ARG A 246 5.03 -7.45 -8.23
C ARG A 246 6.16 -7.12 -7.26
N SER A 247 7.12 -6.29 -7.69
CA SER A 247 8.21 -5.75 -6.84
C SER A 247 7.73 -4.69 -5.83
N HIS A 248 6.58 -4.07 -6.03
CA HIS A 248 6.03 -3.03 -5.15
C HIS A 248 5.43 -3.60 -3.84
N ARG A 249 6.12 -4.57 -3.22
CA ARG A 249 5.62 -5.29 -2.04
C ARG A 249 5.25 -4.35 -0.89
N LYS A 250 6.10 -3.36 -0.61
CA LYS A 250 5.92 -2.48 0.55
C LYS A 250 4.62 -1.66 0.48
N ILE A 251 4.31 -1.05 -0.67
CA ILE A 251 3.07 -0.27 -0.82
C ILE A 251 1.83 -1.17 -0.83
N ILE A 252 1.93 -2.36 -1.44
CA ILE A 252 0.85 -3.35 -1.44
C ILE A 252 0.56 -3.82 0.00
N ASP A 253 1.61 -4.13 0.76
CA ASP A 253 1.47 -4.53 2.16
C ASP A 253 0.87 -3.40 3.03
N GLN A 254 1.31 -2.14 2.82
CA GLN A 254 0.70 -1.00 3.50
C GLN A 254 -0.78 -0.83 3.15
N MET A 255 -1.15 -1.06 1.89
CA MET A 255 -2.53 -0.94 1.42
C MET A 255 -3.42 -2.03 2.00
N VAL A 256 -3.03 -3.30 1.88
CA VAL A 256 -3.82 -4.46 2.35
C VAL A 256 -3.97 -4.47 3.88
N ASN A 257 -2.95 -3.97 4.60
CA ASN A 257 -2.98 -3.91 6.06
C ASN A 257 -3.44 -2.53 6.60
N LEU A 258 -3.99 -1.67 5.74
CA LEU A 258 -4.49 -0.36 6.15
C LEU A 258 -5.70 -0.51 7.06
N GLN A 259 -5.57 -0.03 8.28
CA GLN A 259 -6.67 0.03 9.24
C GLN A 259 -7.09 1.49 9.44
N VAL A 260 -8.38 1.75 9.27
CA VAL A 260 -8.94 3.09 9.43
C VAL A 260 -10.18 3.01 10.32
N VAL A 261 -10.11 3.67 11.48
CA VAL A 261 -11.19 3.73 12.46
C VAL A 261 -11.58 5.19 12.68
N ALA A 262 -12.86 5.47 12.56
CA ALA A 262 -13.40 6.85 12.64
C ALA A 262 -12.61 7.85 11.78
N GLY A 263 -12.16 7.40 10.61
CA GLY A 263 -11.37 8.21 9.67
C GLY A 263 -9.89 8.35 10.00
N LYS A 264 -9.42 7.85 11.13
CA LYS A 264 -8.01 7.89 11.53
C LYS A 264 -7.31 6.60 11.16
N VAL A 265 -6.08 6.70 10.66
CA VAL A 265 -5.22 5.53 10.45
C VAL A 265 -4.76 5.01 11.80
N VAL A 266 -4.86 3.70 11.98
CA VAL A 266 -4.43 3.00 13.19
C VAL A 266 -3.17 2.19 12.89
N GLY A 267 -2.24 2.18 13.83
CA GLY A 267 -0.98 1.46 13.70
C GLY A 267 0.11 2.28 12.98
N ARG A 268 0.90 1.62 12.14
CA ARG A 268 2.02 2.26 11.44
C ARG A 268 1.53 3.18 10.33
N SER A 269 2.18 4.34 10.17
CA SER A 269 1.88 5.28 9.08
C SER A 269 2.04 4.61 7.71
N PRO A 270 1.03 4.69 6.83
CA PRO A 270 1.08 4.13 5.49
C PRO A 270 1.63 5.17 4.51
N ASP A 271 2.88 5.62 4.69
CA ASP A 271 3.45 6.77 4.00
C ASP A 271 3.42 6.64 2.46
N LEU A 272 3.67 5.43 1.92
CA LEU A 272 3.54 5.18 0.49
C LEU A 272 2.10 5.25 0.00
N VAL A 273 1.15 4.71 0.77
CA VAL A 273 -0.27 4.74 0.41
C VAL A 273 -0.83 6.15 0.54
N ASP A 274 -0.34 6.92 1.52
CA ASP A 274 -0.69 8.32 1.67
C ASP A 274 -0.19 9.16 0.48
N SER A 275 1.10 9.03 0.15
CA SER A 275 1.66 9.63 -1.06
C SER A 275 0.83 9.24 -2.30
N LEU A 276 0.51 7.94 -2.47
CA LEU A 276 -0.30 7.45 -3.58
C LEU A 276 -1.68 8.12 -3.66
N SER A 277 -2.31 8.41 -2.52
CA SER A 277 -3.65 9.01 -2.47
C SER A 277 -3.73 10.39 -3.12
N TYR A 278 -2.63 11.15 -3.10
CA TYR A 278 -2.57 12.49 -3.67
C TYR A 278 -2.65 12.53 -5.19
N HIS A 279 -2.30 11.45 -5.88
CA HIS A 279 -2.41 11.36 -7.35
C HIS A 279 -3.83 11.52 -7.85
N SER A 280 -4.84 11.12 -7.07
CA SER A 280 -6.25 11.26 -7.43
C SER A 280 -6.67 12.70 -7.76
N LYS A 281 -5.94 13.70 -7.28
CA LYS A 281 -6.18 15.12 -7.57
C LYS A 281 -5.82 15.51 -9.02
N PHE A 282 -5.05 14.68 -9.69
CA PHE A 282 -4.58 14.90 -11.07
C PHE A 282 -5.29 13.99 -12.07
N TRP A 283 -6.06 13.01 -11.61
CA TRP A 283 -6.85 12.16 -12.47
C TRP A 283 -8.20 12.81 -12.76
N SER A 284 -8.63 12.80 -14.02
CA SER A 284 -9.97 13.29 -14.37
C SER A 284 -11.03 12.42 -13.69
N LYS A 285 -12.17 13.02 -13.31
CA LYS A 285 -13.31 12.29 -12.75
C LYS A 285 -13.67 11.14 -13.68
N GLN A 286 -13.78 9.96 -13.10
CA GLN A 286 -13.96 8.66 -13.76
C GLN A 286 -15.01 8.69 -14.85
N THR A 287 -14.59 8.43 -16.05
CA THR A 287 -15.45 7.85 -17.08
C THR A 287 -15.09 6.38 -17.12
N PHE A 288 -15.96 5.51 -16.61
CA PHE A 288 -15.80 4.08 -16.80
C PHE A 288 -16.05 3.79 -18.27
N ALA A 289 -14.99 3.79 -19.07
CA ALA A 289 -15.10 3.45 -20.48
C ALA A 289 -15.42 1.96 -20.60
N ARG A 290 -16.47 1.63 -21.36
CA ARG A 290 -16.73 0.28 -21.87
C ARG A 290 -15.48 -0.16 -22.65
N GLU A 291 -15.10 -1.42 -22.46
CA GLU A 291 -14.03 -2.07 -23.22
C GLU A 291 -14.44 -2.06 -24.71
N GLU A 292 -13.76 -1.24 -25.52
CA GLU A 292 -13.81 -1.36 -26.97
C GLU A 292 -12.85 -2.49 -27.39
N GLU A 293 -13.36 -3.38 -28.24
CA GLU A 293 -12.59 -4.49 -28.82
C GLU A 293 -11.61 -3.93 -29.87
N GLU A 294 -10.38 -3.59 -29.44
CA GLU A 294 -9.28 -3.32 -30.36
C GLU A 294 -8.39 -4.57 -30.55
N ASP A 295 -7.83 -4.72 -31.75
CA ASP A 295 -7.01 -5.84 -32.18
C ASP A 295 -5.88 -6.15 -31.20
N SER A 296 -5.91 -7.34 -30.59
CA SER A 296 -5.00 -7.77 -29.55
C SER A 296 -4.12 -8.94 -30.03
N VAL A 297 -2.82 -8.82 -29.81
CA VAL A 297 -1.84 -9.90 -30.03
C VAL A 297 -1.78 -10.78 -28.79
N SER A 298 -1.78 -12.11 -28.96
CA SER A 298 -1.69 -13.04 -27.83
C SER A 298 -0.37 -12.87 -27.07
N PHE A 299 -0.47 -12.67 -25.74
CA PHE A 299 0.67 -12.50 -24.85
C PHE A 299 1.69 -13.66 -24.96
N LEU A 300 1.22 -14.89 -25.16
CA LEU A 300 2.06 -16.07 -25.28
C LEU A 300 2.89 -16.10 -26.56
N ASP A 301 2.47 -15.41 -27.63
CA ASP A 301 3.20 -15.41 -28.90
C ASP A 301 4.41 -14.48 -28.88
N GLN A 302 4.44 -13.48 -27.99
CA GLN A 302 5.59 -12.57 -27.81
C GLN A 302 6.77 -13.25 -27.10
N PHE A 303 6.54 -14.30 -26.32
CA PHE A 303 7.57 -15.04 -25.56
C PHE A 303 7.94 -16.39 -26.15
N LYS A 304 7.34 -16.81 -27.28
CA LYS A 304 7.61 -18.10 -27.94
C LYS A 304 8.87 -18.16 -28.79
N LYS A 305 9.61 -17.07 -28.95
CA LYS A 305 10.92 -17.12 -29.62
C LYS A 305 12.03 -17.19 -28.57
N PRO A 306 12.62 -18.38 -28.30
CA PRO A 306 13.87 -18.43 -27.55
C PRO A 306 14.94 -17.77 -28.44
N VAL A 307 15.53 -16.67 -27.99
CA VAL A 307 16.80 -16.20 -28.52
C VAL A 307 17.85 -17.19 -28.01
N ILE A 308 18.09 -18.26 -28.75
CA ILE A 308 19.27 -19.09 -28.57
C ILE A 308 20.38 -18.38 -29.34
N PRO A 309 21.43 -17.86 -28.68
CA PRO A 309 22.62 -17.42 -29.41
C PRO A 309 23.26 -18.69 -30.02
N SER A 310 23.32 -18.74 -31.34
CA SER A 310 24.09 -19.76 -32.05
C SER A 310 25.58 -19.49 -31.83
N TYR A 311 26.16 -20.06 -30.79
CA TYR A 311 27.61 -20.22 -30.75
C TYR A 311 27.99 -21.34 -31.70
N GLY A 312 28.47 -20.94 -32.88
CA GLY A 312 29.08 -21.85 -33.83
C GLY A 312 30.39 -22.40 -33.25
N LEU A 313 30.34 -23.64 -32.78
CA LEU A 313 31.54 -24.45 -32.59
C LEU A 313 31.97 -24.99 -33.98
N GLN A 314 32.97 -24.34 -34.59
CA GLN A 314 33.75 -24.96 -35.64
C GLN A 314 34.73 -25.92 -35.00
N CYS A 315 34.48 -27.24 -35.08
CA CYS A 315 35.51 -28.25 -34.94
C CYS A 315 36.28 -28.34 -36.27
N GLN A 316 37.55 -27.98 -36.24
CA GLN A 316 38.51 -28.40 -37.27
C GLN A 316 39.05 -29.79 -36.91
N THR A 317 38.95 -30.72 -37.86
CA THR A 317 39.74 -31.94 -37.95
C THR A 317 41.06 -31.60 -38.55
#